data_40a74e790fff7a73f359af7b556b6a28
#
_entry.id   40a74e790fff7a73f359af7b556b6a28
#
_cell.length_a   1.000
_cell.length_b   1.000
_cell.length_c   1.000
_cell.angle_alpha   90.00
_cell.angle_beta   90.00
_cell.angle_gamma   90.00
#
_symmetry.space_group_name_H-M   'P 1'
#
loop_
_entity.id
_entity.type
_entity.pdbx_description
1 polymer ?
#
loop_
_entity_poly.entity_id
_entity_poly.type
_entity_poly.pdbx_seq_one_letter_code
_entity_poly.pdbx_strand_id
1 'polypeptide(L)'
;RYPHRSGGEGFYNLRHPGIPILPDLLRRAGYRIGILGKVGHSTPYADFTWDMSHDQVELGMGRNPEQYGQRAGEFMGNACREGKPFFLMANSHDPHRPFYGNDKEEWYTQSPPAVPPSRTFSPDEIAVPGHLHDLPDIRLELSEYYNSVRRCDDTVGRLLSALRDSGAEEETIVLFLSDNGMAFPFAKTNCYLHSTRTPWLARWPGRISPNSVDRDHFISGVDLLPTLLEATGIPQPGEIDGSSFLPALLGKPQEDRDHVFTQYYQTAAKRNYPMRCVQNHRYGYIFNPWSDGQRIFRNESQAGRTFAAMEEAADADPTIPSRVEHFLHRVPEELYDFENDPDGLHNLIDDSAHAAAADDLRSALEEWMKKMEDPALEAFQNRQSRPALDHLMDKTTLIIGGE
;
A
#
# COMPACT_ATOMS: atom_id res chain seq x y z
N ARG A 1 8.63 11.57 0.81
CA ARG A 1 8.04 12.49 -0.18
C ARG A 1 7.03 11.75 -1.05
N TYR A 2 6.13 12.49 -1.67
CA TYR A 2 5.26 11.94 -2.71
C TYR A 2 6.06 11.48 -3.94
N PRO A 3 5.58 10.49 -4.73
CA PRO A 3 6.32 9.91 -5.84
C PRO A 3 6.89 10.94 -6.82
N HIS A 4 6.10 11.92 -7.28
CA HIS A 4 6.55 12.94 -8.22
C HIS A 4 7.62 13.91 -7.66
N ARG A 5 7.71 14.04 -6.34
CA ARG A 5 8.75 14.85 -5.66
C ARG A 5 10.01 14.06 -5.30
N SER A 6 9.96 12.74 -5.43
CA SER A 6 11.08 11.84 -5.17
C SER A 6 11.61 11.13 -6.40
N GLY A 7 10.90 11.24 -7.54
CA GLY A 7 11.19 10.43 -8.72
C GLY A 7 10.79 8.96 -8.52
N GLY A 8 9.86 8.68 -7.60
CA GLY A 8 9.36 7.35 -7.30
C GLY A 8 8.10 6.95 -8.06
N GLU A 9 7.77 7.60 -9.17
CA GLU A 9 6.59 7.29 -9.99
C GLU A 9 6.74 5.96 -10.74
N GLY A 10 7.97 5.54 -11.03
CA GLY A 10 8.29 4.21 -11.53
C GLY A 10 8.33 3.20 -10.38
N PHE A 11 8.52 1.92 -10.70
CA PHE A 11 8.27 0.84 -9.76
C PHE A 11 9.43 0.54 -8.79
N TYR A 12 10.69 0.93 -9.08
CA TYR A 12 11.84 0.40 -8.35
C TYR A 12 12.73 1.44 -7.68
N ASN A 13 13.26 2.40 -8.38
CA ASN A 13 14.32 3.27 -7.85
C ASN A 13 13.87 4.72 -7.73
N LEU A 14 14.37 5.43 -6.73
CA LEU A 14 14.27 6.87 -6.66
C LEU A 14 15.18 7.49 -7.73
N ARG A 15 14.61 8.30 -8.63
CA ARG A 15 15.36 9.00 -9.68
C ARG A 15 16.06 10.26 -9.20
N HIS A 16 15.61 10.82 -8.08
CA HIS A 16 16.20 12.04 -7.52
C HIS A 16 17.27 11.66 -6.49
N PRO A 17 18.57 11.84 -6.78
CA PRO A 17 19.62 11.52 -5.82
C PRO A 17 19.60 12.48 -4.63
N GLY A 18 20.10 11.99 -3.49
CA GLY A 18 20.29 12.83 -2.30
C GLY A 18 19.04 13.11 -1.48
N ILE A 19 17.90 12.48 -1.79
CA ILE A 19 16.73 12.55 -0.90
C ILE A 19 17.04 11.79 0.38
N PRO A 20 16.89 12.42 1.56
CA PRO A 20 17.09 11.73 2.83
C PRO A 20 16.13 10.55 2.98
N ILE A 21 16.66 9.40 3.35
CA ILE A 21 15.92 8.16 3.57
C ILE A 21 16.00 7.76 5.03
N LEU A 22 14.92 7.19 5.57
CA LEU A 22 14.82 6.83 6.98
C LEU A 22 15.98 5.94 7.46
N PRO A 23 16.37 4.85 6.77
CA PRO A 23 17.45 3.99 7.25
C PRO A 23 18.79 4.72 7.37
N ASP A 24 19.10 5.63 6.44
CA ASP A 24 20.36 6.40 6.49
C ASP A 24 20.38 7.42 7.66
N LEU A 25 19.25 8.08 7.92
CA LEU A 25 19.12 8.99 9.04
C LEU A 25 19.27 8.26 10.40
N LEU A 26 18.65 7.09 10.52
CA LEU A 26 18.78 6.25 11.70
C LEU A 26 20.22 5.74 11.88
N ARG A 27 20.88 5.28 10.79
CA ARG A 27 22.29 4.88 10.85
C ARG A 27 23.20 6.02 11.35
N ARG A 28 23.02 7.24 10.82
CA ARG A 28 23.78 8.43 11.27
C ARG A 28 23.55 8.76 12.74
N ALA A 29 22.37 8.41 13.27
CA ALA A 29 22.04 8.51 14.69
C ALA A 29 22.54 7.33 15.54
N GLY A 30 23.30 6.40 14.96
CA GLY A 30 23.92 5.29 15.68
C GLY A 30 23.13 3.98 15.70
N TYR A 31 22.01 3.92 15.00
CA TYR A 31 21.22 2.67 14.87
C TYR A 31 21.93 1.65 13.99
N ARG A 32 21.80 0.38 14.33
CA ARG A 32 21.98 -0.71 13.37
C ARG A 32 20.74 -0.82 12.50
N ILE A 33 20.93 -1.00 11.21
CA ILE A 33 19.82 -1.09 10.26
C ILE A 33 19.81 -2.44 9.55
N GLY A 34 18.67 -3.12 9.55
CA GLY A 34 18.50 -4.43 8.94
C GLY A 34 17.26 -4.52 8.06
N ILE A 35 17.31 -5.40 7.06
CA ILE A 35 16.19 -5.71 6.19
C ILE A 35 16.05 -7.20 5.97
N LEU A 36 14.82 -7.70 6.03
CA LEU A 36 14.42 -9.06 5.73
C LEU A 36 13.36 -9.05 4.62
N GLY A 37 13.62 -9.71 3.51
CA GLY A 37 12.72 -9.86 2.36
C GLY A 37 12.51 -8.58 1.55
N LYS A 38 12.16 -8.74 0.29
CA LYS A 38 11.91 -7.67 -0.69
C LYS A 38 13.03 -6.61 -0.72
N VAL A 39 14.28 -7.05 -0.57
CA VAL A 39 15.44 -6.15 -0.46
C VAL A 39 15.54 -5.22 -1.65
N GLY A 40 15.43 -5.74 -2.87
CA GLY A 40 15.50 -4.94 -4.10
C GLY A 40 14.36 -3.92 -4.25
N HIS A 41 13.17 -4.22 -3.71
CA HIS A 41 12.02 -3.30 -3.74
C HIS A 41 12.10 -2.19 -2.68
N SER A 42 12.81 -2.46 -1.58
CA SER A 42 12.83 -1.58 -0.41
C SER A 42 14.16 -0.86 -0.22
N THR A 43 15.14 -1.11 -1.12
CA THR A 43 16.43 -0.41 -1.12
C THR A 43 16.33 0.77 -2.08
N PRO A 44 16.33 2.01 -1.56
CA PRO A 44 15.96 3.19 -2.34
C PRO A 44 17.01 3.61 -3.38
N TYR A 45 18.29 3.26 -3.16
CA TYR A 45 19.41 3.56 -4.05
C TYR A 45 20.27 2.31 -4.25
N ALA A 46 20.80 2.12 -5.45
CA ALA A 46 21.56 0.93 -5.81
C ALA A 46 22.86 0.75 -5.00
N ASP A 47 23.46 1.83 -4.53
CA ASP A 47 24.67 1.86 -3.70
C ASP A 47 24.39 1.85 -2.19
N PHE A 48 23.11 1.83 -1.78
CA PHE A 48 22.76 1.77 -0.37
C PHE A 48 23.01 0.38 0.20
N THR A 49 23.67 0.31 1.34
CA THR A 49 23.98 -0.95 2.03
C THR A 49 23.28 -1.04 3.37
N TRP A 50 22.79 -2.21 3.72
CA TRP A 50 22.25 -2.55 5.03
C TRP A 50 23.34 -3.19 5.90
N ASP A 51 23.26 -3.03 7.23
CA ASP A 51 24.16 -3.73 8.16
C ASP A 51 23.85 -5.23 8.21
N MET A 52 22.57 -5.58 7.93
CA MET A 52 22.12 -6.96 7.69
C MET A 52 21.04 -6.95 6.62
N SER A 53 21.17 -7.83 5.64
CA SER A 53 20.12 -8.06 4.64
C SER A 53 19.99 -9.53 4.31
N HIS A 54 18.77 -10.06 4.31
CA HIS A 54 18.44 -11.40 3.80
C HIS A 54 17.23 -11.29 2.89
N ASP A 55 17.36 -11.79 1.66
CA ASP A 55 16.29 -11.73 0.67
C ASP A 55 15.52 -13.05 0.56
N GLN A 56 14.61 -13.11 -0.40
CA GLN A 56 13.61 -14.17 -0.56
C GLN A 56 14.18 -15.59 -0.45
N VAL A 57 15.32 -15.89 -1.06
CA VAL A 57 15.90 -17.25 -1.08
C VAL A 57 16.25 -17.72 0.34
N GLU A 58 16.90 -16.86 1.12
CA GLU A 58 17.33 -17.15 2.49
C GLU A 58 16.15 -17.21 3.48
N LEU A 59 15.00 -16.71 3.08
CA LEU A 59 13.77 -16.64 3.88
C LEU A 59 12.70 -17.62 3.37
N GLY A 60 13.12 -18.72 2.71
CA GLY A 60 12.20 -19.70 2.14
C GLY A 60 11.24 -19.08 1.12
N MET A 61 11.80 -18.42 0.14
CA MET A 61 11.11 -17.60 -0.85
C MET A 61 10.30 -16.45 -0.22
N GLY A 62 10.79 -15.92 0.90
CA GLY A 62 10.15 -14.83 1.64
C GLY A 62 8.88 -15.25 2.40
N ARG A 63 8.68 -16.56 2.68
CA ARG A 63 7.44 -17.13 3.22
C ARG A 63 7.66 -18.15 4.33
N ASN A 64 8.85 -18.20 4.93
CA ASN A 64 9.15 -19.13 6.02
C ASN A 64 9.20 -18.38 7.36
N PRO A 65 8.19 -18.50 8.24
CA PRO A 65 8.14 -17.82 9.52
C PRO A 65 9.37 -18.07 10.41
N GLU A 66 9.89 -19.31 10.43
CA GLU A 66 11.05 -19.68 11.25
C GLU A 66 12.32 -18.96 10.80
N GLN A 67 12.54 -18.83 9.50
CA GLN A 67 13.70 -18.12 8.96
C GLN A 67 13.64 -16.61 9.30
N TYR A 68 12.45 -16.00 9.19
CA TYR A 68 12.27 -14.61 9.62
C TYR A 68 12.59 -14.43 11.11
N GLY A 69 12.04 -15.30 11.97
CA GLY A 69 12.29 -15.23 13.41
C GLY A 69 13.76 -15.42 13.76
N GLN A 70 14.44 -16.41 13.15
CA GLN A 70 15.86 -16.66 13.38
C GLN A 70 16.71 -15.45 12.98
N ARG A 71 16.56 -14.94 11.75
CA ARG A 71 17.37 -13.81 11.25
C ARG A 71 17.12 -12.53 12.05
N ALA A 72 15.85 -12.27 12.40
CA ALA A 72 15.50 -11.15 13.26
C ALA A 72 16.14 -11.26 14.65
N GLY A 73 16.08 -12.45 15.28
CA GLY A 73 16.67 -12.71 16.58
C GLY A 73 18.20 -12.54 16.58
N GLU A 74 18.90 -13.06 15.57
CA GLU A 74 20.32 -12.86 15.39
C GLU A 74 20.69 -11.37 15.29
N PHE A 75 19.92 -10.60 14.49
CA PHE A 75 20.16 -9.17 14.28
C PHE A 75 19.92 -8.36 15.55
N MET A 76 18.75 -8.50 16.18
CA MET A 76 18.38 -7.79 17.39
C MET A 76 19.30 -8.15 18.57
N GLY A 77 19.60 -9.45 18.73
CA GLY A 77 20.53 -9.92 19.77
C GLY A 77 21.95 -9.36 19.60
N ASN A 78 22.43 -9.20 18.34
CA ASN A 78 23.72 -8.56 18.07
C ASN A 78 23.69 -7.07 18.44
N ALA A 79 22.63 -6.34 18.05
CA ALA A 79 22.49 -4.94 18.37
C ALA A 79 22.46 -4.70 19.90
N CYS A 80 21.69 -5.50 20.64
CA CYS A 80 21.62 -5.43 22.10
C CYS A 80 22.99 -5.70 22.75
N ARG A 81 23.73 -6.71 22.29
CA ARG A 81 25.10 -6.99 22.82
C ARG A 81 26.09 -5.87 22.55
N GLU A 82 25.91 -5.15 21.45
CA GLU A 82 26.73 -3.97 21.13
C GLU A 82 26.27 -2.70 21.83
N GLY A 83 25.15 -2.74 22.56
CA GLY A 83 24.56 -1.56 23.19
C GLY A 83 24.06 -0.51 22.20
N LYS A 84 23.67 -0.94 20.98
CA LYS A 84 23.19 -0.08 19.91
C LYS A 84 21.69 -0.21 19.72
N PRO A 85 20.96 0.89 19.47
CA PRO A 85 19.61 0.81 19.00
C PRO A 85 19.57 0.18 17.59
N PHE A 86 18.42 -0.36 17.21
CA PHE A 86 18.24 -0.98 15.90
C PHE A 86 16.98 -0.52 15.19
N PHE A 87 17.02 -0.63 13.86
CA PHE A 87 15.88 -0.55 12.96
C PHE A 87 15.86 -1.81 12.10
N LEU A 88 14.77 -2.55 12.17
CA LEU A 88 14.57 -3.75 11.36
C LEU A 88 13.30 -3.58 10.50
N MET A 89 13.47 -3.61 9.18
CA MET A 89 12.38 -3.69 8.23
C MET A 89 12.21 -5.17 7.81
N ALA A 90 11.11 -5.79 8.22
CA ALA A 90 10.80 -7.18 7.88
C ALA A 90 9.61 -7.24 6.92
N ASN A 91 9.88 -7.54 5.65
CA ASN A 91 8.91 -7.56 4.56
C ASN A 91 8.54 -9.00 4.22
N SER A 92 7.40 -9.49 4.69
CA SER A 92 6.86 -10.76 4.22
C SER A 92 6.51 -10.69 2.74
N HIS A 93 6.73 -11.79 1.99
CA HIS A 93 6.18 -11.92 0.66
C HIS A 93 4.69 -12.30 0.69
N ASP A 94 4.21 -12.90 1.79
CA ASP A 94 2.78 -13.07 1.99
C ASP A 94 2.13 -11.74 2.44
N PRO A 95 0.91 -11.49 2.00
CA PRO A 95 0.05 -12.28 1.14
C PRO A 95 0.12 -11.96 -0.36
N HIS A 96 1.27 -11.55 -0.89
CA HIS A 96 1.45 -11.32 -2.33
C HIS A 96 1.30 -12.66 -3.10
N ARG A 97 0.82 -12.61 -4.35
CA ARG A 97 0.80 -13.77 -5.24
C ARG A 97 2.20 -14.42 -5.38
N PRO A 98 2.28 -15.75 -5.62
CA PRO A 98 1.18 -16.73 -5.66
C PRO A 98 0.62 -17.01 -4.25
N PHE A 99 -0.69 -17.22 -4.17
CA PHE A 99 -1.33 -17.53 -2.89
C PHE A 99 -1.10 -18.99 -2.50
N TYR A 100 -1.10 -19.26 -1.19
CA TYR A 100 -0.92 -20.64 -0.69
C TYR A 100 -2.13 -21.50 -1.03
N GLY A 101 -1.88 -22.58 -1.78
CA GLY A 101 -2.91 -23.50 -2.27
C GLY A 101 -3.29 -23.27 -3.73
N ASN A 102 -2.81 -22.20 -4.37
CA ASN A 102 -3.08 -21.94 -5.77
C ASN A 102 -2.27 -22.88 -6.66
N ASP A 103 -2.96 -23.73 -7.41
CA ASP A 103 -2.39 -24.73 -8.34
C ASP A 103 -2.18 -24.20 -9.76
N LYS A 104 -2.71 -23.02 -10.09
CA LYS A 104 -2.61 -22.39 -11.42
C LYS A 104 -1.39 -21.48 -11.59
N GLU A 105 -0.72 -21.11 -10.52
CA GLU A 105 0.45 -20.23 -10.58
C GLU A 105 1.76 -21.04 -10.66
N GLU A 106 1.97 -21.72 -11.77
CA GLU A 106 3.07 -22.69 -12.00
C GLU A 106 4.49 -22.11 -11.90
N TRP A 107 4.68 -20.82 -12.13
CA TRP A 107 6.00 -20.19 -12.08
C TRP A 107 6.66 -20.26 -10.69
N TYR A 108 5.93 -20.67 -9.68
CA TYR A 108 6.40 -20.84 -8.31
C TYR A 108 6.69 -22.29 -7.89
N THR A 109 6.36 -23.27 -8.72
CA THR A 109 6.47 -24.71 -8.37
C THR A 109 7.91 -25.24 -8.34
N GLN A 110 8.90 -24.45 -8.77
CA GLN A 110 10.33 -24.81 -8.73
C GLN A 110 11.02 -24.48 -7.40
N SER A 111 10.29 -23.99 -6.42
CA SER A 111 10.79 -23.67 -5.09
C SER A 111 10.71 -24.86 -4.14
N PRO A 112 11.50 -24.89 -3.05
CA PRO A 112 11.33 -25.92 -2.02
C PRO A 112 9.88 -25.93 -1.51
N PRO A 113 9.38 -27.06 -0.98
CA PRO A 113 7.98 -27.19 -0.55
C PRO A 113 7.57 -25.98 0.29
N ALA A 114 6.49 -25.32 -0.08
CA ALA A 114 6.03 -24.14 0.61
C ALA A 114 5.72 -24.50 2.08
N VAL A 115 6.24 -23.72 3.02
CA VAL A 115 5.90 -23.86 4.43
C VAL A 115 4.38 -23.63 4.58
N PRO A 116 3.63 -24.57 5.15
CA PRO A 116 2.20 -24.37 5.32
C PRO A 116 1.91 -23.29 6.37
N PRO A 117 0.80 -22.55 6.23
CA PRO A 117 0.28 -21.71 7.32
C PRO A 117 -0.16 -22.61 8.49
N SER A 118 -0.18 -22.05 9.70
CA SER A 118 -0.63 -22.76 10.90
C SER A 118 -2.12 -23.15 10.86
N ARG A 119 -2.91 -22.55 9.97
CA ARG A 119 -4.29 -22.87 9.66
C ARG A 119 -4.56 -22.57 8.18
N THR A 120 -5.40 -23.40 7.56
CA THR A 120 -5.99 -23.13 6.25
C THR A 120 -7.49 -22.84 6.38
N PHE A 121 -8.02 -22.13 5.40
CA PHE A 121 -9.43 -21.76 5.29
C PHE A 121 -10.03 -22.44 4.06
N SER A 122 -11.25 -22.98 4.19
CA SER A 122 -12.05 -23.44 3.06
C SER A 122 -12.82 -22.28 2.43
N PRO A 123 -13.24 -22.38 1.16
CA PRO A 123 -14.06 -21.36 0.50
C PRO A 123 -15.36 -21.03 1.27
N ASP A 124 -15.94 -22.02 1.98
CA ASP A 124 -17.19 -21.83 2.75
C ASP A 124 -16.99 -20.99 4.02
N GLU A 125 -15.76 -20.88 4.51
CA GLU A 125 -15.43 -20.05 5.69
C GLU A 125 -15.21 -18.57 5.32
N ILE A 126 -15.16 -18.23 4.02
CA ILE A 126 -14.78 -16.90 3.57
C ILE A 126 -16.00 -16.00 3.42
N ALA A 127 -15.94 -14.84 4.09
CA ALA A 127 -16.81 -13.72 3.78
C ALA A 127 -16.27 -12.98 2.54
N VAL A 128 -17.04 -12.95 1.46
CA VAL A 128 -16.65 -12.21 0.24
C VAL A 128 -16.84 -10.71 0.51
N PRO A 129 -15.81 -9.87 0.29
CA PRO A 129 -15.95 -8.41 0.40
C PRO A 129 -16.99 -7.89 -0.61
N GLY A 130 -17.78 -6.88 -0.23
CA GLY A 130 -18.90 -6.41 -1.04
C GLY A 130 -18.49 -5.79 -2.40
N HIS A 131 -17.24 -5.39 -2.59
CA HIS A 131 -16.74 -4.91 -3.89
C HIS A 131 -16.48 -6.06 -4.90
N LEU A 132 -16.55 -7.32 -4.46
CA LEU A 132 -16.43 -8.53 -5.29
C LEU A 132 -17.79 -9.28 -5.33
N HIS A 133 -18.03 -10.00 -6.41
CA HIS A 133 -19.21 -10.86 -6.53
C HIS A 133 -19.01 -12.18 -5.79
N ASP A 134 -20.08 -12.70 -5.21
CA ASP A 134 -20.03 -13.96 -4.48
C ASP A 134 -20.18 -15.16 -5.46
N LEU A 135 -19.04 -15.55 -6.05
CA LEU A 135 -18.94 -16.67 -6.99
C LEU A 135 -18.01 -17.75 -6.42
N PRO A 136 -18.20 -19.04 -6.77
CA PRO A 136 -17.40 -20.15 -6.24
C PRO A 136 -15.88 -19.96 -6.43
N ASP A 137 -15.43 -19.55 -7.61
CA ASP A 137 -14.02 -19.35 -7.92
C ASP A 137 -13.44 -18.11 -7.20
N ILE A 138 -14.28 -17.11 -6.91
CA ILE A 138 -13.87 -15.95 -6.08
C ILE A 138 -13.67 -16.37 -4.63
N ARG A 139 -14.58 -17.18 -4.06
CA ARG A 139 -14.41 -17.77 -2.73
C ARG A 139 -13.17 -18.63 -2.64
N LEU A 140 -12.89 -19.42 -3.68
CA LEU A 140 -11.69 -20.25 -3.73
C LEU A 140 -10.43 -19.39 -3.71
N GLU A 141 -10.32 -18.39 -4.58
CA GLU A 141 -9.14 -17.51 -4.62
C GLU A 141 -8.97 -16.71 -3.32
N LEU A 142 -10.07 -16.24 -2.73
CA LEU A 142 -10.04 -15.58 -1.43
C LEU A 142 -9.56 -16.53 -0.32
N SER A 143 -9.96 -17.82 -0.33
CA SER A 143 -9.47 -18.79 0.66
C SER A 143 -7.96 -19.00 0.54
N GLU A 144 -7.42 -19.09 -0.68
CA GLU A 144 -5.99 -19.16 -0.96
C GLU A 144 -5.26 -17.89 -0.47
N TYR A 145 -5.85 -16.71 -0.68
CA TYR A 145 -5.35 -15.43 -0.16
C TYR A 145 -5.33 -15.42 1.37
N TYR A 146 -6.42 -15.83 2.03
CA TYR A 146 -6.48 -15.90 3.50
C TYR A 146 -5.49 -16.89 4.09
N ASN A 147 -5.20 -17.99 3.38
CA ASN A 147 -4.13 -18.92 3.76
C ASN A 147 -2.75 -18.23 3.76
N SER A 148 -2.50 -17.38 2.76
CA SER A 148 -1.28 -16.57 2.70
C SER A 148 -1.25 -15.48 3.79
N VAL A 149 -2.39 -14.84 4.08
CA VAL A 149 -2.52 -13.90 5.20
C VAL A 149 -2.22 -14.60 6.54
N ARG A 150 -2.70 -15.84 6.74
CA ARG A 150 -2.39 -16.61 7.95
C ARG A 150 -0.91 -16.89 8.09
N ARG A 151 -0.21 -17.25 7.00
CA ARG A 151 1.24 -17.47 7.02
C ARG A 151 2.02 -16.17 7.27
N CYS A 152 1.51 -15.03 6.79
CA CYS A 152 2.04 -13.71 7.17
C CYS A 152 1.91 -13.47 8.69
N ASP A 153 0.75 -13.78 9.26
CA ASP A 153 0.51 -13.68 10.72
C ASP A 153 1.45 -14.59 11.51
N ASP A 154 1.70 -15.82 11.04
CA ASP A 154 2.69 -16.72 11.64
C ASP A 154 4.11 -16.10 11.60
N THR A 155 4.46 -15.41 10.51
CA THR A 155 5.73 -14.67 10.39
C THR A 155 5.81 -13.54 11.41
N VAL A 156 4.75 -12.74 11.54
CA VAL A 156 4.68 -11.66 12.56
C VAL A 156 4.83 -12.25 13.96
N GLY A 157 4.18 -13.38 14.24
CA GLY A 157 4.30 -14.09 15.52
C GLY A 157 5.76 -14.47 15.85
N ARG A 158 6.53 -14.96 14.85
CA ARG A 158 7.95 -15.29 15.02
C ARG A 158 8.84 -14.06 15.23
N LEU A 159 8.56 -12.97 14.52
CA LEU A 159 9.27 -11.70 14.70
C LEU A 159 9.05 -11.12 16.11
N LEU A 160 7.80 -11.13 16.61
CA LEU A 160 7.48 -10.67 17.95
C LEU A 160 8.10 -11.56 19.05
N SER A 161 8.17 -12.88 18.82
CA SER A 161 8.87 -13.77 19.74
C SER A 161 10.37 -13.47 19.76
N ALA A 162 11.00 -13.29 18.60
CA ALA A 162 12.41 -12.93 18.52
C ALA A 162 12.71 -11.57 19.20
N LEU A 163 11.81 -10.60 19.07
CA LEU A 163 11.94 -9.31 19.78
C LEU A 163 11.88 -9.49 21.30
N ARG A 164 10.96 -10.29 21.82
CA ARG A 164 10.85 -10.60 23.24
C ARG A 164 12.11 -11.29 23.74
N ASP A 165 12.57 -12.30 23.02
CA ASP A 165 13.75 -13.08 23.39
C ASP A 165 15.04 -12.27 23.35
N SER A 166 15.08 -11.19 22.58
CA SER A 166 16.19 -10.23 22.57
C SER A 166 16.26 -9.35 23.82
N GLY A 167 15.18 -9.27 24.61
CA GLY A 167 15.05 -8.40 25.78
C GLY A 167 14.75 -6.93 25.46
N ALA A 168 14.55 -6.54 24.18
CA ALA A 168 14.33 -5.15 23.75
C ALA A 168 12.84 -4.79 23.60
N GLU A 169 11.91 -5.69 23.93
CA GLU A 169 10.49 -5.53 23.63
C GLU A 169 9.88 -4.25 24.22
N GLU A 170 10.24 -3.92 25.47
CA GLU A 170 9.66 -2.77 26.18
C GLU A 170 10.12 -1.40 25.64
N GLU A 171 11.25 -1.36 24.95
CA GLU A 171 11.83 -0.12 24.41
C GLU A 171 11.71 -0.03 22.88
N THR A 172 10.96 -0.94 22.26
CA THR A 172 10.84 -1.00 20.80
C THR A 172 9.46 -0.57 20.33
N ILE A 173 9.44 0.37 19.37
CA ILE A 173 8.24 0.68 18.60
C ILE A 173 8.08 -0.41 17.55
N VAL A 174 6.97 -1.11 17.56
CA VAL A 174 6.58 -2.07 16.53
C VAL A 174 5.48 -1.45 15.69
N LEU A 175 5.69 -1.41 14.38
CA LEU A 175 4.69 -1.00 13.40
C LEU A 175 4.40 -2.17 12.47
N PHE A 176 3.12 -2.49 12.28
CA PHE A 176 2.65 -3.40 11.25
C PHE A 176 1.79 -2.62 10.26
N LEU A 177 2.15 -2.69 9.00
CA LEU A 177 1.43 -2.00 7.92
C LEU A 177 1.49 -2.82 6.63
N SER A 178 0.58 -2.54 5.70
CA SER A 178 0.64 -3.03 4.33
C SER A 178 0.87 -1.87 3.37
N ASP A 179 1.57 -2.14 2.27
CA ASP A 179 1.89 -1.18 1.22
C ASP A 179 0.67 -0.83 0.35
N ASN A 180 -0.24 -1.79 0.16
CA ASN A 180 -1.50 -1.63 -0.60
C ASN A 180 -2.54 -2.67 -0.19
N GLY A 181 -3.74 -2.56 -0.73
CA GLY A 181 -4.79 -3.55 -0.60
C GLY A 181 -4.51 -4.85 -1.33
N MET A 182 -5.37 -5.84 -1.16
CA MET A 182 -5.21 -7.18 -1.74
C MET A 182 -5.15 -7.17 -3.27
N ALA A 183 -4.47 -8.18 -3.88
CA ALA A 183 -4.28 -8.28 -5.33
C ALA A 183 -5.55 -8.80 -6.05
N PHE A 184 -6.67 -8.10 -5.89
CA PHE A 184 -7.98 -8.38 -6.47
C PHE A 184 -8.50 -7.16 -7.24
N PRO A 185 -9.48 -7.34 -8.15
CA PRO A 185 -10.12 -6.23 -8.85
C PRO A 185 -10.62 -5.16 -7.88
N PHE A 186 -10.51 -3.87 -8.25
CA PHE A 186 -10.89 -2.70 -7.46
C PHE A 186 -10.11 -2.51 -6.13
N ALA A 187 -9.09 -3.30 -5.90
CA ALA A 187 -8.20 -3.14 -4.76
C ALA A 187 -6.78 -2.74 -5.23
N LYS A 188 -5.76 -3.58 -5.20
CA LYS A 188 -4.38 -3.21 -5.56
C LYS A 188 -4.29 -2.44 -6.90
N THR A 189 -3.31 -1.50 -7.00
CA THR A 189 -3.00 -0.66 -8.17
C THR A 189 -4.09 0.35 -8.55
N ASN A 190 -4.80 0.85 -7.56
CA ASN A 190 -5.88 1.83 -7.70
C ASN A 190 -5.83 2.86 -6.57
N CYS A 191 -6.74 3.84 -6.63
CA CYS A 191 -7.00 4.78 -5.55
C CYS A 191 -8.36 4.54 -4.85
N TYR A 192 -8.99 3.37 -5.05
CA TYR A 192 -10.21 3.00 -4.33
C TYR A 192 -9.93 2.75 -2.84
N LEU A 193 -10.97 2.82 -2.02
CA LEU A 193 -10.86 2.59 -0.58
C LEU A 193 -10.20 1.24 -0.26
N HIS A 194 -10.57 0.15 -0.96
CA HIS A 194 -9.97 -1.18 -0.77
C HIS A 194 -8.51 -1.29 -1.24
N SER A 195 -8.01 -0.30 -1.98
CA SER A 195 -6.60 -0.19 -2.35
C SER A 195 -5.77 0.55 -1.32
N THR A 196 -6.35 1.58 -0.69
CA THR A 196 -5.63 2.59 0.08
C THR A 196 -5.83 2.46 1.59
N ARG A 197 -6.99 1.97 2.06
CA ARG A 197 -7.24 1.68 3.47
C ARG A 197 -6.61 0.36 3.88
N THR A 198 -5.34 0.41 4.23
CA THR A 198 -4.54 -0.75 4.62
C THR A 198 -4.42 -0.85 6.14
N PRO A 199 -4.07 -2.04 6.70
CA PRO A 199 -3.76 -2.15 8.12
C PRO A 199 -2.65 -1.20 8.52
N TRP A 200 -2.82 -0.53 9.66
CA TRP A 200 -1.79 0.24 10.34
C TRP A 200 -1.92 0.03 11.85
N LEU A 201 -1.05 -0.79 12.40
CA LEU A 201 -1.04 -1.12 13.83
C LEU A 201 0.26 -0.64 14.44
N ALA A 202 0.19 -0.04 15.62
CA ALA A 202 1.35 0.43 16.37
C ALA A 202 1.33 -0.12 17.78
N ARG A 203 2.50 -0.56 18.26
CA ARG A 203 2.71 -0.97 19.64
C ARG A 203 3.97 -0.28 20.18
N TRP A 204 3.83 0.40 21.29
CA TRP A 204 4.95 0.99 22.04
C TRP A 204 4.64 0.88 23.53
N PRO A 205 5.17 -0.13 24.22
CA PRO A 205 4.87 -0.36 25.63
C PRO A 205 5.13 0.89 26.47
N GLY A 206 4.22 1.18 27.42
CA GLY A 206 4.30 2.36 28.29
C GLY A 206 4.09 3.72 27.61
N ARG A 207 3.89 3.77 26.29
CA ARG A 207 3.69 5.02 25.53
C ARG A 207 2.34 5.05 24.81
N ILE A 208 2.02 4.00 24.05
CA ILE A 208 0.73 3.87 23.34
C ILE A 208 -0.23 3.10 24.26
N SER A 209 -1.44 3.62 24.44
CA SER A 209 -2.48 2.96 25.24
C SER A 209 -2.88 1.62 24.62
N PRO A 210 -2.88 0.51 25.37
CA PRO A 210 -3.30 -0.78 24.85
C PRO A 210 -4.77 -0.75 24.36
N ASN A 211 -5.05 -1.48 23.29
CA ASN A 211 -6.39 -1.63 22.71
C ASN A 211 -7.06 -0.31 22.29
N SER A 212 -6.28 0.75 22.09
CA SER A 212 -6.80 1.99 21.53
C SER A 212 -7.04 1.85 20.02
N VAL A 213 -8.05 2.53 19.52
CA VAL A 213 -8.39 2.62 18.09
C VAL A 213 -8.64 4.08 17.78
N ASP A 214 -7.84 4.63 16.88
CA ASP A 214 -8.06 5.96 16.33
C ASP A 214 -8.95 5.85 15.08
N ARG A 215 -9.98 6.68 15.01
CA ARG A 215 -10.94 6.75 13.90
C ARG A 215 -11.06 8.14 13.32
N ASP A 216 -10.38 9.11 13.93
CA ASP A 216 -10.58 10.53 13.68
C ASP A 216 -9.44 11.15 12.85
N HIS A 217 -8.29 10.48 12.77
CA HIS A 217 -7.13 11.01 12.10
C HIS A 217 -6.72 10.18 10.89
N PHE A 218 -6.66 10.79 9.72
CA PHE A 218 -6.04 10.17 8.56
C PHE A 218 -4.51 10.21 8.68
N ILE A 219 -3.88 9.08 8.33
CA ILE A 219 -2.43 8.95 8.22
C ILE A 219 -2.05 8.39 6.86
N SER A 220 -0.88 8.73 6.37
CA SER A 220 -0.37 8.30 5.07
C SER A 220 1.06 7.78 5.19
N GLY A 221 1.51 7.00 4.21
CA GLY A 221 2.89 6.50 4.15
C GLY A 221 3.95 7.59 4.19
N VAL A 222 3.66 8.80 3.68
CA VAL A 222 4.58 9.95 3.74
C VAL A 222 4.80 10.47 5.17
N ASP A 223 3.89 10.15 6.09
CA ASP A 223 3.94 10.57 7.49
C ASP A 223 4.86 9.68 8.37
N LEU A 224 5.23 8.50 7.85
CA LEU A 224 6.04 7.54 8.61
C LEU A 224 7.42 8.11 9.00
N LEU A 225 8.11 8.72 8.04
CA LEU A 225 9.43 9.30 8.28
C LEU A 225 9.41 10.36 9.40
N PRO A 226 8.60 11.45 9.31
CA PRO A 226 8.58 12.46 10.36
C PRO A 226 8.14 11.90 11.71
N THR A 227 7.24 10.94 11.76
CA THR A 227 6.77 10.31 12.98
C THR A 227 7.90 9.55 13.69
N LEU A 228 8.66 8.74 12.95
CA LEU A 228 9.76 7.97 13.53
C LEU A 228 10.93 8.87 13.94
N LEU A 229 11.21 9.94 13.20
CA LEU A 229 12.23 10.90 13.59
C LEU A 229 11.86 11.63 14.89
N GLU A 230 10.60 12.08 15.02
CA GLU A 230 10.12 12.69 16.26
C GLU A 230 10.15 11.70 17.43
N ALA A 231 9.67 10.48 17.22
CA ALA A 231 9.66 9.44 18.25
C ALA A 231 11.06 9.07 18.77
N THR A 232 12.08 9.17 17.91
CA THR A 232 13.48 8.86 18.23
C THR A 232 14.31 10.09 18.59
N GLY A 233 13.74 11.30 18.55
CA GLY A 233 14.44 12.54 18.84
C GLY A 233 15.48 12.94 17.79
N ILE A 234 15.39 12.40 16.58
CA ILE A 234 16.31 12.71 15.48
C ILE A 234 15.79 13.94 14.72
N PRO A 235 16.64 14.97 14.52
CA PRO A 235 16.24 16.17 13.79
C PRO A 235 15.75 15.85 12.36
N GLN A 236 14.69 16.52 11.96
CA GLN A 236 14.14 16.40 10.61
C GLN A 236 15.08 17.03 9.56
N PRO A 237 15.37 16.34 8.43
CA PRO A 237 16.29 16.83 7.41
C PRO A 237 15.58 17.76 6.40
N GLY A 238 15.39 19.04 6.73
CA GLY A 238 14.80 19.99 5.80
C GLY A 238 13.32 19.71 5.47
N GLU A 239 12.91 20.01 4.24
CA GLU A 239 11.53 19.81 3.79
C GLU A 239 11.18 18.34 3.58
N ILE A 240 10.01 17.94 4.09
CA ILE A 240 9.35 16.66 3.85
C ILE A 240 7.86 16.94 3.56
N ASP A 241 7.20 16.00 2.88
CA ASP A 241 5.81 16.20 2.44
C ASP A 241 4.78 15.75 3.49
N GLY A 242 5.17 14.83 4.37
CA GLY A 242 4.33 14.33 5.45
C GLY A 242 4.47 15.14 6.74
N SER A 243 3.60 14.87 7.68
CA SER A 243 3.64 15.41 9.03
C SER A 243 3.60 14.27 10.06
N SER A 244 4.23 14.48 11.23
CA SER A 244 4.22 13.46 12.28
C SER A 244 2.81 13.22 12.82
N PHE A 245 2.43 11.95 12.96
CA PHE A 245 1.24 11.53 13.70
C PHE A 245 1.55 10.97 15.09
N LEU A 246 2.75 11.23 15.60
CA LEU A 246 3.14 10.82 16.96
C LEU A 246 2.15 11.31 18.04
N PRO A 247 1.62 12.55 17.98
CA PRO A 247 0.59 12.98 18.94
C PRO A 247 -0.65 12.09 18.92
N ALA A 248 -1.16 11.72 17.75
CA ALA A 248 -2.30 10.81 17.63
C ALA A 248 -2.00 9.42 18.18
N LEU A 249 -0.80 8.85 17.91
CA LEU A 249 -0.34 7.61 18.53
C LEU A 249 -0.32 7.65 20.06
N LEU A 250 -0.03 8.82 20.62
CA LEU A 250 0.00 9.06 22.07
C LEU A 250 -1.37 9.46 22.63
N GLY A 251 -2.45 9.33 21.86
CA GLY A 251 -3.83 9.63 22.27
C GLY A 251 -4.15 11.12 22.39
N LYS A 252 -3.39 11.99 21.70
CA LYS A 252 -3.62 13.44 21.67
C LYS A 252 -4.31 13.83 20.37
N PRO A 253 -5.28 14.75 20.39
CA PRO A 253 -5.91 15.24 19.16
C PRO A 253 -4.89 15.96 18.27
N GLN A 254 -5.10 15.84 16.97
CA GLN A 254 -4.33 16.53 15.94
C GLN A 254 -5.28 17.19 14.94
N GLU A 255 -5.08 18.45 14.67
CA GLU A 255 -5.77 19.17 13.61
C GLU A 255 -5.16 18.83 12.23
N ASP A 256 -5.85 19.20 11.15
CA ASP A 256 -5.39 19.02 9.76
C ASP A 256 -5.16 17.55 9.32
N ARG A 257 -5.93 16.59 9.90
CA ARG A 257 -5.90 15.17 9.53
C ARG A 257 -7.28 14.63 9.11
N ASP A 258 -8.10 15.48 8.59
CA ASP A 258 -9.45 15.19 8.10
C ASP A 258 -9.50 14.80 6.61
N HIS A 259 -8.34 14.90 5.93
CA HIS A 259 -8.15 14.47 4.54
C HIS A 259 -6.91 13.62 4.35
N VAL A 260 -6.98 12.71 3.38
CA VAL A 260 -5.82 11.97 2.88
C VAL A 260 -5.76 12.03 1.36
N PHE A 261 -4.52 12.15 0.84
CA PHE A 261 -4.25 12.23 -0.60
C PHE A 261 -3.46 11.01 -1.04
N THR A 262 -3.92 10.36 -2.09
CA THR A 262 -3.26 9.18 -2.65
C THR A 262 -3.01 9.34 -4.15
N GLN A 263 -1.97 8.67 -4.62
CA GLN A 263 -1.52 8.71 -6.00
C GLN A 263 -1.22 7.32 -6.50
N TYR A 264 -1.45 7.11 -7.79
CA TYR A 264 -0.98 5.96 -8.51
C TYR A 264 -0.42 6.41 -9.87
N TYR A 265 0.58 5.72 -10.41
CA TYR A 265 1.21 6.09 -11.67
C TYR A 265 1.35 4.90 -12.62
N GLN A 266 2.09 3.87 -12.24
CA GLN A 266 2.53 2.85 -13.18
C GLN A 266 2.41 1.44 -12.58
N THR A 267 2.02 0.46 -13.41
CA THR A 267 2.07 -0.96 -13.04
C THR A 267 3.49 -1.52 -13.14
N ALA A 268 3.73 -2.69 -12.54
CA ALA A 268 4.99 -3.42 -12.68
C ALA A 268 5.34 -3.74 -14.16
N ALA A 269 4.35 -3.86 -15.02
CA ALA A 269 4.51 -4.04 -16.46
C ALA A 269 4.78 -2.72 -17.22
N LYS A 270 5.16 -1.65 -16.50
CA LYS A 270 5.47 -0.33 -17.07
C LYS A 270 4.32 0.34 -17.85
N ARG A 271 3.06 0.04 -17.47
CA ARG A 271 1.87 0.68 -18.05
C ARG A 271 1.43 1.85 -17.19
N ASN A 272 1.21 3.01 -17.82
CA ASN A 272 0.91 4.26 -17.14
C ASN A 272 -0.60 4.47 -16.98
N TYR A 273 -1.04 4.58 -15.73
CA TYR A 273 -2.42 4.90 -15.35
C TYR A 273 -2.39 5.92 -14.19
N PRO A 274 -1.94 7.17 -14.43
CA PRO A 274 -1.88 8.16 -13.36
C PRO A 274 -3.26 8.40 -12.79
N MET A 275 -3.35 8.36 -11.47
CA MET A 275 -4.56 8.61 -10.70
C MET A 275 -4.24 9.54 -9.53
N ARG A 276 -5.23 10.34 -9.12
CA ARG A 276 -5.18 11.14 -7.90
C ARG A 276 -6.47 10.93 -7.12
N CYS A 277 -6.35 10.85 -5.82
CA CYS A 277 -7.52 10.74 -4.96
C CYS A 277 -7.35 11.65 -3.76
N VAL A 278 -8.45 12.26 -3.35
CA VAL A 278 -8.63 12.86 -2.04
C VAL A 278 -9.79 12.18 -1.35
N GLN A 279 -9.64 11.92 -0.07
CA GLN A 279 -10.65 11.28 0.75
C GLN A 279 -10.79 12.04 2.07
N ASN A 280 -12.03 12.26 2.50
CA ASN A 280 -12.38 12.65 3.85
C ASN A 280 -13.12 11.49 4.57
N HIS A 281 -13.66 11.73 5.75
CA HIS A 281 -14.34 10.68 6.55
C HIS A 281 -15.54 10.05 5.86
N ARG A 282 -16.18 10.75 4.95
CA ARG A 282 -17.39 10.26 4.27
C ARG A 282 -17.16 9.99 2.80
N TYR A 283 -16.51 10.91 2.09
CA TYR A 283 -16.43 10.86 0.63
C TYR A 283 -15.01 10.59 0.15
N GLY A 284 -14.89 9.91 -1.00
CA GLY A 284 -13.68 9.80 -1.77
C GLY A 284 -13.90 10.26 -3.20
N TYR A 285 -13.03 11.15 -3.69
CA TYR A 285 -13.01 11.62 -5.06
C TYR A 285 -11.76 11.13 -5.77
N ILE A 286 -11.93 10.56 -6.96
CA ILE A 286 -10.83 10.01 -7.78
C ILE A 286 -10.82 10.73 -9.14
N PHE A 287 -9.63 11.15 -9.54
CA PHE A 287 -9.34 11.69 -10.87
C PHE A 287 -8.48 10.72 -11.67
N ASN A 288 -9.00 10.26 -12.81
CA ASN A 288 -8.41 9.27 -13.72
C ASN A 288 -8.14 9.90 -15.09
N PRO A 289 -7.13 10.75 -15.27
CA PRO A 289 -6.86 11.41 -16.54
C PRO A 289 -6.57 10.47 -17.71
N TRP A 290 -6.15 9.23 -17.41
CA TRP A 290 -5.87 8.20 -18.40
C TRP A 290 -7.12 7.61 -19.05
N SER A 291 -8.27 7.69 -18.37
CA SER A 291 -9.54 7.14 -18.87
C SER A 291 -10.06 7.95 -20.06
N ASP A 292 -10.24 7.29 -21.20
CA ASP A 292 -10.72 7.87 -22.46
C ASP A 292 -11.83 7.02 -23.13
N GLY A 293 -12.30 5.99 -22.44
CA GLY A 293 -13.28 5.04 -22.94
C GLY A 293 -12.72 4.00 -23.93
N GLN A 294 -11.42 4.06 -24.25
CA GLN A 294 -10.76 3.14 -25.16
C GLN A 294 -9.56 2.42 -24.53
N ARG A 295 -8.79 3.12 -23.69
CA ARG A 295 -7.67 2.52 -22.94
C ARG A 295 -8.20 1.49 -21.98
N ILE A 296 -7.56 0.32 -22.00
CA ILE A 296 -7.92 -0.81 -21.14
C ILE A 296 -6.96 -0.83 -19.97
N PHE A 297 -7.48 -0.72 -18.75
CA PHE A 297 -6.71 -0.93 -17.53
C PHE A 297 -6.25 -2.37 -17.43
N ARG A 298 -4.97 -2.58 -17.16
CA ARG A 298 -4.39 -3.92 -17.01
C ARG A 298 -3.44 -3.95 -15.83
N ASN A 299 -3.71 -4.86 -14.92
CA ASN A 299 -2.88 -5.11 -13.75
C ASN A 299 -2.82 -6.61 -13.41
N GLU A 300 -2.11 -6.98 -12.35
CA GLU A 300 -1.94 -8.38 -11.95
C GLU A 300 -3.23 -9.07 -11.50
N SER A 301 -4.25 -8.33 -11.03
CA SER A 301 -5.49 -8.94 -10.55
C SER A 301 -6.29 -9.64 -11.66
N GLN A 302 -6.05 -9.24 -12.93
CA GLN A 302 -6.69 -9.88 -14.09
C GLN A 302 -6.12 -11.27 -14.40
N ALA A 303 -4.95 -11.63 -13.87
CA ALA A 303 -4.40 -12.97 -13.99
C ALA A 303 -4.99 -13.98 -12.98
N GLY A 304 -5.77 -13.49 -12.02
CA GLY A 304 -6.40 -14.30 -10.98
C GLY A 304 -7.69 -14.95 -11.39
N ARG A 305 -8.16 -15.91 -10.58
CA ARG A 305 -9.45 -16.61 -10.77
C ARG A 305 -10.64 -15.66 -10.70
N THR A 306 -10.57 -14.67 -9.83
CA THR A 306 -11.64 -13.70 -9.58
C THR A 306 -12.04 -12.95 -10.83
N PHE A 307 -11.08 -12.42 -11.60
CA PHE A 307 -11.40 -11.66 -12.81
C PHE A 307 -11.98 -12.59 -13.89
N ALA A 308 -11.40 -13.77 -14.09
CA ALA A 308 -11.91 -14.77 -15.02
C ALA A 308 -13.35 -15.21 -14.67
N ALA A 309 -13.62 -15.45 -13.37
CA ALA A 309 -14.96 -15.80 -12.90
C ALA A 309 -15.98 -14.68 -13.16
N MET A 310 -15.59 -13.41 -13.01
CA MET A 310 -16.45 -12.28 -13.35
C MET A 310 -16.75 -12.23 -14.86
N GLU A 311 -15.75 -12.44 -15.72
CA GLU A 311 -15.96 -12.47 -17.18
C GLU A 311 -16.88 -13.63 -17.60
N GLU A 312 -16.68 -14.83 -17.03
CA GLU A 312 -17.50 -16.02 -17.33
C GLU A 312 -18.95 -15.89 -16.83
N ALA A 313 -19.16 -15.21 -15.70
CA ALA A 313 -20.50 -15.03 -15.13
C ALA A 313 -21.26 -13.83 -15.72
N ALA A 314 -20.68 -13.10 -16.66
CA ALA A 314 -21.27 -11.89 -17.23
C ALA A 314 -22.65 -12.12 -17.87
N ASP A 315 -22.92 -13.30 -18.41
CA ASP A 315 -24.22 -13.65 -18.99
C ASP A 315 -25.27 -14.05 -17.94
N ALA A 316 -24.85 -14.42 -16.74
CA ALA A 316 -25.72 -14.94 -15.68
C ALA A 316 -26.22 -13.86 -14.71
N ASP A 317 -25.46 -12.79 -14.51
CA ASP A 317 -25.80 -11.69 -13.62
C ASP A 317 -25.61 -10.34 -14.35
N PRO A 318 -26.68 -9.55 -14.56
CA PRO A 318 -26.62 -8.31 -15.31
C PRO A 318 -25.80 -7.20 -14.63
N THR A 319 -25.43 -7.35 -13.35
CA THR A 319 -24.58 -6.38 -12.64
C THR A 319 -23.10 -6.58 -12.94
N ILE A 320 -22.68 -7.78 -13.30
CA ILE A 320 -21.28 -8.13 -13.52
C ILE A 320 -20.70 -7.43 -14.78
N PRO A 321 -21.37 -7.42 -15.95
CA PRO A 321 -20.82 -6.79 -17.15
C PRO A 321 -20.47 -5.32 -16.95
N SER A 322 -21.35 -4.56 -16.29
CA SER A 322 -21.10 -3.15 -16.01
C SER A 322 -19.91 -2.95 -15.05
N ARG A 323 -19.74 -3.84 -14.10
CA ARG A 323 -18.61 -3.81 -13.15
C ARG A 323 -17.29 -4.17 -13.84
N VAL A 324 -17.29 -5.17 -14.73
CA VAL A 324 -16.12 -5.53 -15.56
C VAL A 324 -15.76 -4.37 -16.48
N GLU A 325 -16.74 -3.80 -17.18
CA GLU A 325 -16.53 -2.63 -18.05
C GLU A 325 -15.96 -1.45 -17.28
N HIS A 326 -16.52 -1.14 -16.10
CA HIS A 326 -16.00 -0.11 -15.24
C HIS A 326 -14.58 -0.42 -14.76
N PHE A 327 -14.24 -1.66 -14.44
CA PHE A 327 -12.88 -2.05 -14.09
C PHE A 327 -11.89 -1.81 -15.23
N LEU A 328 -12.28 -2.11 -16.47
CA LEU A 328 -11.40 -2.02 -17.63
C LEU A 328 -11.19 -0.57 -18.12
N HIS A 329 -12.22 0.25 -18.09
CA HIS A 329 -12.19 1.56 -18.76
C HIS A 329 -12.24 2.75 -17.81
N ARG A 330 -12.81 2.61 -16.62
CA ARG A 330 -13.04 3.72 -15.68
C ARG A 330 -13.86 4.85 -16.30
N VAL A 331 -13.93 5.95 -15.57
CA VAL A 331 -14.36 7.26 -16.03
C VAL A 331 -13.38 8.32 -15.53
N PRO A 332 -13.28 9.51 -16.15
CA PRO A 332 -12.30 10.53 -15.76
C PRO A 332 -12.42 11.02 -14.33
N GLU A 333 -13.63 11.07 -13.80
CA GLU A 333 -13.90 11.50 -12.43
C GLU A 333 -14.84 10.51 -11.75
N GLU A 334 -14.57 10.19 -10.47
CA GLU A 334 -15.42 9.32 -9.66
C GLU A 334 -15.62 9.95 -8.26
N LEU A 335 -16.82 9.77 -7.69
CA LEU A 335 -17.16 10.17 -6.33
C LEU A 335 -17.89 9.03 -5.63
N TYR A 336 -17.46 8.69 -4.41
CA TYR A 336 -18.06 7.63 -3.60
C TYR A 336 -18.41 8.13 -2.20
N ASP A 337 -19.57 7.71 -1.67
CA ASP A 337 -20.01 7.96 -0.29
C ASP A 337 -19.70 6.72 0.57
N PHE A 338 -18.54 6.65 1.17
CA PHE A 338 -18.07 5.47 1.94
C PHE A 338 -18.84 5.24 3.26
N GLU A 339 -19.65 6.19 3.70
CA GLU A 339 -20.56 5.99 4.83
C GLU A 339 -21.75 5.10 4.43
N ASN A 340 -22.29 5.29 3.23
CA ASN A 340 -23.46 4.57 2.73
C ASN A 340 -23.11 3.49 1.70
N ASP A 341 -21.95 3.58 1.07
CA ASP A 341 -21.42 2.65 0.07
C ASP A 341 -19.93 2.35 0.37
N PRO A 342 -19.62 1.62 1.44
CA PRO A 342 -18.24 1.36 1.85
C PRO A 342 -17.43 0.54 0.84
N ASP A 343 -18.11 -0.11 -0.11
CA ASP A 343 -17.50 -0.91 -1.16
C ASP A 343 -17.27 -0.15 -2.48
N GLY A 344 -17.73 1.11 -2.57
CA GLY A 344 -17.54 1.97 -3.73
C GLY A 344 -18.18 1.39 -5.01
N LEU A 345 -19.44 1.00 -4.91
CA LEU A 345 -20.18 0.37 -6.01
C LEU A 345 -20.86 1.39 -6.91
N HIS A 346 -21.22 2.55 -6.34
CA HIS A 346 -22.04 3.57 -7.02
C HIS A 346 -21.24 4.87 -7.17
N ASN A 347 -20.83 5.18 -8.40
CA ASN A 347 -20.22 6.48 -8.71
C ASN A 347 -21.27 7.57 -8.70
N LEU A 348 -21.13 8.56 -7.81
CA LEU A 348 -22.05 9.65 -7.56
C LEU A 348 -21.64 10.95 -8.26
N ILE A 349 -20.65 10.93 -9.16
CA ILE A 349 -20.06 12.15 -9.73
C ILE A 349 -21.07 13.01 -10.51
N ASP A 350 -22.06 12.36 -11.13
CA ASP A 350 -23.11 13.00 -11.91
C ASP A 350 -24.41 13.21 -11.12
N ASP A 351 -24.46 12.81 -9.84
CA ASP A 351 -25.62 13.05 -8.98
C ASP A 351 -25.59 14.45 -8.39
N SER A 352 -26.56 15.26 -8.79
CA SER A 352 -26.67 16.66 -8.32
C SER A 352 -26.85 16.80 -6.81
N ALA A 353 -27.34 15.77 -6.11
CA ALA A 353 -27.45 15.76 -4.66
C ALA A 353 -26.08 15.74 -3.97
N HIS A 354 -25.05 15.26 -4.66
CA HIS A 354 -23.68 15.15 -4.16
C HIS A 354 -22.72 16.17 -4.80
N ALA A 355 -23.22 17.11 -5.63
CA ALA A 355 -22.39 18.09 -6.35
C ALA A 355 -21.53 18.95 -5.41
N ALA A 356 -22.08 19.40 -4.26
CA ALA A 356 -21.32 20.17 -3.28
C ALA A 356 -20.14 19.39 -2.70
N ALA A 357 -20.34 18.10 -2.36
CA ALA A 357 -19.27 17.24 -1.85
C ALA A 357 -18.18 17.01 -2.92
N ALA A 358 -18.57 16.86 -4.19
CA ALA A 358 -17.62 16.75 -5.30
C ALA A 358 -16.78 18.02 -5.45
N ASP A 359 -17.40 19.20 -5.36
CA ASP A 359 -16.72 20.49 -5.50
C ASP A 359 -15.78 20.78 -4.33
N ASP A 360 -16.18 20.44 -3.09
CA ASP A 360 -15.33 20.57 -1.91
C ASP A 360 -14.06 19.69 -2.05
N LEU A 361 -14.22 18.41 -2.45
CA LEU A 361 -13.08 17.51 -2.64
C LEU A 361 -12.21 17.89 -3.85
N ARG A 362 -12.81 18.38 -4.95
CA ARG A 362 -12.05 18.94 -6.07
C ARG A 362 -11.19 20.12 -5.63
N SER A 363 -11.76 21.01 -4.81
CA SER A 363 -11.02 22.17 -4.27
C SER A 363 -9.88 21.72 -3.36
N ALA A 364 -10.12 20.79 -2.45
CA ALA A 364 -9.08 20.23 -1.59
C ALA A 364 -7.95 19.54 -2.39
N LEU A 365 -8.30 18.78 -3.42
CA LEU A 365 -7.31 18.12 -4.29
C LEU A 365 -6.50 19.16 -5.08
N GLU A 366 -7.13 20.20 -5.62
CA GLU A 366 -6.44 21.26 -6.36
C GLU A 366 -5.46 22.04 -5.47
N GLU A 367 -5.85 22.37 -4.25
CA GLU A 367 -4.98 23.04 -3.28
C GLU A 367 -3.77 22.16 -2.92
N TRP A 368 -4.01 20.87 -2.68
CA TRP A 368 -2.95 19.92 -2.41
C TRP A 368 -2.00 19.78 -3.63
N MET A 369 -2.53 19.68 -4.86
CA MET A 369 -1.73 19.63 -6.08
C MET A 369 -0.86 20.89 -6.25
N LYS A 370 -1.39 22.07 -5.96
CA LYS A 370 -0.62 23.33 -5.96
C LYS A 370 0.50 23.29 -4.93
N LYS A 371 0.19 22.91 -3.69
CA LYS A 371 1.15 22.84 -2.58
C LYS A 371 2.27 21.82 -2.86
N MET A 372 1.94 20.69 -3.49
CA MET A 372 2.89 19.61 -3.77
C MET A 372 3.54 19.73 -5.16
N GLU A 373 3.25 20.78 -5.93
CA GLU A 373 3.77 20.98 -7.29
C GLU A 373 3.46 19.77 -8.19
N ASP A 374 2.24 19.23 -8.10
CA ASP A 374 1.85 18.01 -8.82
C ASP A 374 1.81 18.26 -10.33
N PRO A 375 2.53 17.47 -11.15
CA PRO A 375 2.55 17.64 -12.60
C PRO A 375 1.19 17.43 -13.28
N ALA A 376 0.21 16.87 -12.60
CA ALA A 376 -1.15 16.69 -13.11
C ALA A 376 -2.06 17.90 -12.86
N LEU A 377 -1.60 18.95 -12.17
CA LEU A 377 -2.42 20.12 -11.82
C LEU A 377 -3.07 20.78 -13.04
N GLU A 378 -2.31 21.03 -14.10
CA GLU A 378 -2.83 21.66 -15.33
C GLU A 378 -3.94 20.83 -15.98
N ALA A 379 -3.74 19.51 -16.06
CA ALA A 379 -4.74 18.59 -16.59
C ALA A 379 -5.98 18.52 -15.68
N PHE A 380 -5.81 18.58 -14.37
CA PHE A 380 -6.90 18.62 -13.41
C PHE A 380 -7.74 19.89 -13.53
N GLN A 381 -7.12 21.05 -13.68
CA GLN A 381 -7.80 22.32 -13.90
C GLN A 381 -8.57 22.35 -15.24
N ASN A 382 -8.11 21.58 -16.22
CA ASN A 382 -8.73 21.42 -17.54
C ASN A 382 -9.34 20.02 -17.73
N ARG A 383 -9.83 19.39 -16.66
CA ARG A 383 -10.27 17.98 -16.66
C ARG A 383 -11.40 17.64 -17.62
N GLN A 384 -12.14 18.65 -18.11
CA GLN A 384 -13.15 18.48 -19.15
C GLN A 384 -12.55 18.53 -20.57
N SER A 385 -11.27 18.84 -20.71
CA SER A 385 -10.56 18.93 -22.00
C SER A 385 -9.79 17.66 -22.29
N ARG A 386 -10.28 16.83 -23.20
CA ARG A 386 -9.56 15.61 -23.61
C ARG A 386 -8.13 15.90 -24.06
N PRO A 387 -7.83 16.94 -24.87
CA PRO A 387 -6.45 17.29 -25.24
C PRO A 387 -5.53 17.59 -24.03
N ALA A 388 -6.06 18.22 -22.96
CA ALA A 388 -5.26 18.47 -21.76
C ALA A 388 -4.93 17.16 -21.02
N LEU A 389 -5.87 16.22 -20.95
CA LEU A 389 -5.65 14.90 -20.36
C LEU A 389 -4.65 14.07 -21.18
N ASP A 390 -4.75 14.10 -22.50
CA ASP A 390 -3.83 13.38 -23.40
C ASP A 390 -2.40 13.95 -23.30
N HIS A 391 -2.26 15.27 -23.20
CA HIS A 391 -0.96 15.91 -22.98
C HIS A 391 -0.29 15.42 -21.67
N LEU A 392 -1.06 15.29 -20.58
CA LEU A 392 -0.56 14.71 -19.33
C LEU A 392 -0.09 13.28 -19.52
N MET A 393 -0.84 12.46 -20.28
CA MET A 393 -0.48 11.06 -20.54
C MET A 393 0.83 10.94 -21.31
N ASP A 394 1.04 11.78 -22.33
CA ASP A 394 2.28 11.84 -23.11
C ASP A 394 3.47 12.26 -22.23
N LYS A 395 3.26 13.29 -21.40
CA LYS A 395 4.27 13.78 -20.45
C LYS A 395 4.63 12.73 -19.41
N THR A 396 3.64 12.03 -18.86
CA THR A 396 3.86 10.94 -17.88
C THR A 396 4.67 9.81 -18.50
N THR A 397 4.40 9.45 -19.76
CA THR A 397 5.14 8.42 -20.50
C THR A 397 6.60 8.82 -20.70
N LEU A 398 6.89 10.09 -21.02
CA LEU A 398 8.25 10.61 -21.15
C LEU A 398 8.99 10.63 -19.79
N ILE A 399 8.34 11.03 -18.73
CA ILE A 399 8.95 11.12 -17.39
C ILE A 399 9.31 9.75 -16.83
N ILE A 400 8.42 8.75 -16.98
CA ILE A 400 8.61 7.42 -16.40
C ILE A 400 9.34 6.47 -17.39
N GLY A 401 9.21 6.68 -18.68
CA GLY A 401 9.81 5.87 -19.75
C GLY A 401 11.22 6.27 -20.18
N GLY A 402 11.76 7.35 -19.66
CA GLY A 402 13.10 7.83 -19.96
C GLY A 402 14.18 7.09 -19.14
N GLU A 403 14.50 5.85 -19.52
CA GLU A 403 15.77 5.18 -19.27
C GLU A 403 16.49 4.94 -20.60
#